data_54c1cf6e7a76d734e9eb0cb152639fcd
#
_entry.id   54c1cf6e7a76d734e9eb0cb152639fcd
#
_cell.length_a   1.000
_cell.length_b   1.000
_cell.length_c   1.000
_cell.angle_alpha   90.00
_cell.angle_beta   90.00
_cell.angle_gamma   90.00
#
_symmetry.space_group_name_H-M   'P 1'
#
loop_
_entity.id
_entity.type
_entity.pdbx_description
1 polymer ?
#
loop_
_entity_poly.entity_id
_entity_poly.type
_entity_poly.pdbx_seq_one_letter_code
_entity_poly.pdbx_strand_id
1 'polypeptide(L)'
;MKSFITISSALVGFLFFEGFARLIITFYHRIEFNFYGISHLPSPVWVVVILISVLTSTWLVTMLILTVINKDTRLHSVIFACVLIAWRAMEFYNSYQSEPLWYFGSVIFLHLTGIFLAYQLFKNQHEITAT
;
A
#
# COMPACT_ATOMS: atom_id res chain seq x y z
N MET A 1 -7.61 1.07 -21.40
CA MET A 1 -7.20 2.43 -21.08
C MET A 1 -7.67 2.86 -19.70
N LYS A 2 -8.97 2.70 -19.38
CA LYS A 2 -9.51 3.04 -18.05
C LYS A 2 -8.82 2.28 -16.92
N SER A 3 -8.58 0.96 -17.10
CA SER A 3 -7.91 0.14 -16.09
C SER A 3 -6.49 0.63 -15.82
N PHE A 4 -5.74 0.94 -16.88
CA PHE A 4 -4.38 1.43 -16.76
C PHE A 4 -4.33 2.75 -16.00
N ILE A 5 -5.20 3.68 -16.35
CA ILE A 5 -5.26 5.00 -15.69
C ILE A 5 -5.64 4.83 -14.22
N THR A 6 -6.62 3.99 -13.93
CA THR A 6 -7.10 3.78 -12.57
C THR A 6 -6.01 3.15 -11.69
N ILE A 7 -5.34 2.12 -12.19
CA ILE A 7 -4.29 1.44 -11.41
C ILE A 7 -3.09 2.35 -11.21
N SER A 8 -2.69 3.10 -12.26
CA SER A 8 -1.59 4.05 -12.13
C SER A 8 -1.92 5.16 -11.12
N SER A 9 -3.14 5.69 -11.17
CA SER A 9 -3.60 6.70 -10.21
C SER A 9 -3.64 6.13 -8.79
N ALA A 10 -4.05 4.88 -8.66
CA ALA A 10 -4.08 4.20 -7.36
C ALA A 10 -2.69 4.05 -6.78
N LEU A 11 -1.70 3.70 -7.60
CA LEU A 11 -0.32 3.62 -7.15
C LEU A 11 0.18 4.98 -6.65
N VAL A 12 -0.10 6.04 -7.39
CA VAL A 12 0.27 7.41 -6.98
C VAL A 12 -0.42 7.76 -5.67
N GLY A 13 -1.71 7.44 -5.53
CA GLY A 13 -2.46 7.69 -4.30
C GLY A 13 -1.89 6.93 -3.11
N PHE A 14 -1.52 5.66 -3.32
CA PHE A 14 -0.88 4.86 -2.28
C PHE A 14 0.44 5.50 -1.84
N LEU A 15 1.28 5.89 -2.79
CA LEU A 15 2.56 6.53 -2.48
C LEU A 15 2.36 7.86 -1.74
N PHE A 16 1.32 8.59 -2.09
CA PHE A 16 0.97 9.84 -1.42
C PHE A 16 0.62 9.60 0.05
N PHE A 17 -0.23 8.61 0.34
CA PHE A 17 -0.65 8.32 1.71
C PHE A 17 0.53 7.84 2.57
N GLU A 18 1.33 6.93 2.05
CA GLU A 18 2.51 6.45 2.78
C GLU A 18 3.52 7.57 2.98
N GLY A 19 3.77 8.36 1.93
CA GLY A 19 4.67 9.50 2.00
C GLY A 19 4.21 10.56 2.98
N PHE A 20 2.89 10.78 3.08
CA PHE A 20 2.31 11.72 4.03
C PHE A 20 2.57 11.29 5.48
N ALA A 21 2.41 9.98 5.77
CA ALA A 21 2.72 9.47 7.10
C ALA A 21 4.20 9.68 7.45
N ARG A 22 5.09 9.43 6.50
CA ARG A 22 6.53 9.65 6.68
C ARG A 22 6.85 11.12 6.87
N LEU A 23 6.16 11.99 6.16
CA LEU A 23 6.35 13.43 6.26
C LEU A 23 5.96 13.94 7.64
N ILE A 24 4.86 13.44 8.21
CA ILE A 24 4.44 13.80 9.57
C ILE A 24 5.53 13.43 10.59
N ILE A 25 6.07 12.23 10.47
CA ILE A 25 7.14 11.78 11.38
C ILE A 25 8.37 12.66 11.22
N THR A 26 8.73 13.01 10.00
CA THR A 26 9.87 13.86 9.67
C THR A 26 9.74 15.22 10.36
N PHE A 27 8.59 15.87 10.22
CA PHE A 27 8.37 17.17 10.84
C PHE A 27 8.30 17.10 12.35
N TYR A 28 7.65 16.08 12.89
CA TYR A 28 7.49 15.95 14.34
C TYR A 28 8.84 15.76 15.05
N HIS A 29 9.72 14.93 14.46
CA HIS A 29 11.02 14.61 15.06
C HIS A 29 12.18 15.42 14.48
N ARG A 30 11.94 16.28 13.51
CA ARG A 30 12.97 17.09 12.86
C ARG A 30 14.12 16.25 12.29
N ILE A 31 13.78 15.13 11.68
CA ILE A 31 14.74 14.24 11.03
C ILE A 31 14.69 14.44 9.52
N GLU A 32 15.66 13.86 8.80
CA GLU A 32 15.66 13.91 7.35
C GLU A 32 14.53 13.04 6.80
N PHE A 33 13.91 13.53 5.71
CA PHE A 33 12.87 12.79 5.01
C PHE A 33 13.50 11.66 4.20
N ASN A 34 13.03 10.43 4.42
CA ASN A 34 13.37 9.27 3.61
C ASN A 34 12.12 8.69 3.01
N PHE A 35 12.17 8.43 1.69
CA PHE A 35 11.01 7.98 0.94
C PHE A 35 10.64 6.53 1.26
N TYR A 36 11.59 5.73 1.70
CA TYR A 36 11.35 4.33 2.05
C TYR A 36 12.29 3.89 3.16
N GLY A 37 11.98 2.70 3.71
CA GLY A 37 12.77 2.13 4.78
C GLY A 37 12.26 2.51 6.15
N ILE A 38 12.86 1.92 7.17
CA ILE A 38 12.49 2.15 8.57
C ILE A 38 13.68 2.40 9.48
N SER A 39 14.90 2.24 8.96
CA SER A 39 16.10 2.35 9.78
C SER A 39 16.35 3.77 10.32
N HIS A 40 15.78 4.78 9.65
CA HIS A 40 15.93 6.18 10.05
C HIS A 40 14.90 6.61 11.10
N LEU A 41 13.93 5.75 11.42
CA LEU A 41 12.83 6.11 12.33
C LEU A 41 13.34 6.20 13.77
N PRO A 42 12.85 7.18 14.55
CA PRO A 42 13.39 7.43 15.89
C PRO A 42 13.05 6.37 16.94
N SER A 43 11.99 5.56 16.73
CA SER A 43 11.62 4.51 17.66
C SER A 43 10.80 3.42 16.98
N PRO A 44 10.71 2.21 17.60
CA PRO A 44 9.89 1.12 17.07
C PRO A 44 8.40 1.47 16.92
N VAL A 45 7.90 2.39 17.73
CA VAL A 45 6.48 2.82 17.63
C VAL A 45 6.19 3.39 16.25
N TRP A 46 7.12 4.15 15.68
CA TRP A 46 6.94 4.74 14.36
C TRP A 46 7.00 3.70 13.25
N VAL A 47 7.72 2.61 13.46
CA VAL A 47 7.68 1.47 12.53
C VAL A 47 6.27 0.90 12.46
N VAL A 48 5.62 0.73 13.60
CA VAL A 48 4.23 0.27 13.66
C VAL A 48 3.30 1.24 12.94
N VAL A 49 3.50 2.54 13.12
CA VAL A 49 2.71 3.58 12.42
C VAL A 49 2.85 3.44 10.90
N ILE A 50 4.08 3.25 10.41
CA ILE A 50 4.31 3.07 8.98
C ILE A 50 3.61 1.80 8.47
N LEU A 51 3.71 0.69 9.20
CA LEU A 51 3.07 -0.56 8.79
C LEU A 51 1.54 -0.43 8.76
N ILE A 52 0.96 0.25 9.75
CA ILE A 52 -0.48 0.52 9.76
C ILE A 52 -0.87 1.39 8.57
N SER A 53 -0.06 2.40 8.23
CA SER A 53 -0.34 3.26 7.09
C SER A 53 -0.27 2.49 5.78
N VAL A 54 0.65 1.53 5.65
CA VAL A 54 0.74 0.66 4.48
C VAL A 54 -0.54 -0.16 4.31
N LEU A 55 -0.99 -0.80 5.39
CA LEU A 55 -2.20 -1.61 5.36
C LEU A 55 -3.43 -0.75 5.01
N THR A 56 -3.61 0.36 5.71
CA THR A 56 -4.76 1.25 5.51
C THR A 56 -4.77 1.84 4.10
N SER A 57 -3.64 2.32 3.63
CA SER A 57 -3.52 2.91 2.30
C SER A 57 -3.82 1.88 1.21
N THR A 58 -3.29 0.67 1.35
CA THR A 58 -3.53 -0.41 0.40
C THR A 58 -5.01 -0.76 0.34
N TRP A 59 -5.65 -0.88 1.50
CA TRP A 59 -7.08 -1.19 1.58
C TRP A 59 -7.93 -0.11 0.93
N LEU A 60 -7.69 1.17 1.27
CA LEU A 60 -8.46 2.29 0.73
C LEU A 60 -8.30 2.41 -0.79
N VAL A 61 -7.07 2.31 -1.26
CA VAL A 61 -6.78 2.49 -2.69
C VAL A 61 -7.34 1.32 -3.50
N THR A 62 -7.29 0.10 -2.95
CA THR A 62 -7.89 -1.06 -3.59
C THR A 62 -9.41 -0.91 -3.70
N MET A 63 -10.06 -0.42 -2.63
CA MET A 63 -11.50 -0.14 -2.67
C MET A 63 -11.84 0.87 -3.78
N LEU A 64 -11.01 1.89 -3.95
CA LEU A 64 -11.21 2.86 -5.03
C LEU A 64 -11.10 2.21 -6.41
N ILE A 65 -10.11 1.36 -6.62
CA ILE A 65 -9.96 0.65 -7.90
C ILE A 65 -11.21 -0.17 -8.19
N LEU A 66 -11.67 -0.95 -7.23
CA LEU A 66 -12.80 -1.84 -7.42
C LEU A 66 -14.10 -1.06 -7.64
N THR A 67 -14.26 0.07 -6.95
CA THR A 67 -15.43 0.92 -7.11
C THR A 67 -15.47 1.59 -8.48
N VAL A 68 -14.33 2.10 -8.95
CA VAL A 68 -14.27 2.80 -10.23
C VAL A 68 -14.43 1.84 -11.40
N ILE A 69 -13.72 0.72 -11.38
CA ILE A 69 -13.74 -0.23 -12.48
C ILE A 69 -15.00 -1.10 -12.45
N ASN A 70 -15.34 -1.64 -11.28
CA ASN A 70 -16.53 -2.45 -11.02
C ASN A 70 -16.73 -3.59 -12.05
N LYS A 71 -15.64 -4.11 -12.58
CA LYS A 71 -15.63 -5.17 -13.59
C LYS A 71 -14.35 -5.97 -13.41
N ASP A 72 -14.46 -7.31 -13.52
CA ASP A 72 -13.32 -8.20 -13.38
C ASP A 72 -12.51 -7.86 -12.12
N THR A 73 -13.20 -7.74 -10.99
CA THR A 73 -12.62 -7.26 -9.73
C THR A 73 -11.45 -8.13 -9.25
N ARG A 74 -11.56 -9.44 -9.45
CA ARG A 74 -10.49 -10.36 -9.07
C ARG A 74 -9.23 -10.09 -9.89
N LEU A 75 -9.39 -9.92 -11.20
CA LEU A 75 -8.26 -9.64 -12.09
C LEU A 75 -7.56 -8.33 -11.73
N HIS A 76 -8.34 -7.28 -11.48
CA HIS A 76 -7.78 -5.97 -11.13
C HIS A 76 -7.09 -5.99 -9.78
N SER A 77 -7.63 -6.75 -8.82
CA SER A 77 -6.97 -6.92 -7.53
C SER A 77 -5.60 -7.61 -7.69
N VAL A 78 -5.53 -8.65 -8.51
CA VAL A 78 -4.28 -9.37 -8.76
C VAL A 78 -3.28 -8.45 -9.49
N ILE A 79 -3.73 -7.69 -10.47
CA ILE A 79 -2.86 -6.76 -11.20
C ILE A 79 -2.28 -5.71 -10.23
N PHE A 80 -3.11 -5.15 -9.37
CA PHE A 80 -2.65 -4.15 -8.40
C PHE A 80 -1.66 -4.77 -7.41
N ALA A 81 -1.91 -6.01 -6.97
CA ALA A 81 -0.97 -6.72 -6.10
C ALA A 81 0.39 -6.87 -6.77
N CYS A 82 0.41 -7.24 -8.06
CA CYS A 82 1.66 -7.35 -8.82
C CYS A 82 2.38 -6.02 -8.94
N VAL A 83 1.64 -4.93 -9.14
CA VAL A 83 2.21 -3.57 -9.22
C VAL A 83 2.87 -3.19 -7.89
N LEU A 84 2.20 -3.44 -6.77
CA LEU A 84 2.75 -3.13 -5.46
C LEU A 84 3.97 -3.99 -5.12
N ILE A 85 3.93 -5.27 -5.47
CA ILE A 85 5.08 -6.16 -5.25
C ILE A 85 6.27 -5.69 -6.09
N ALA A 86 6.03 -5.28 -7.33
CA ALA A 86 7.10 -4.73 -8.18
C ALA A 86 7.70 -3.46 -7.58
N TRP A 87 6.86 -2.58 -7.04
CA TRP A 87 7.33 -1.38 -6.34
C TRP A 87 8.21 -1.73 -5.15
N ARG A 88 7.79 -2.71 -4.34
CA ARG A 88 8.56 -3.14 -3.17
C ARG A 88 9.85 -3.85 -3.56
N ALA A 89 9.83 -4.58 -4.66
CA ALA A 89 11.05 -5.20 -5.18
C ALA A 89 12.08 -4.14 -5.59
N MET A 90 11.63 -3.06 -6.22
CA MET A 90 12.50 -1.94 -6.58
C MET A 90 13.05 -1.25 -5.33
N GLU A 91 12.20 -1.02 -4.33
CA GLU A 91 12.61 -0.45 -3.06
C GLU A 91 13.65 -1.35 -2.37
N PHE A 92 13.41 -2.65 -2.33
CA PHE A 92 14.34 -3.61 -1.77
C PHE A 92 15.69 -3.59 -2.49
N TYR A 93 15.65 -3.58 -3.82
CA TYR A 93 16.89 -3.53 -4.61
C TYR A 93 17.74 -2.29 -4.26
N ASN A 94 17.09 -1.16 -4.04
CA ASN A 94 17.79 0.09 -3.76
C ASN A 94 18.25 0.22 -2.30
N SER A 95 17.69 -0.57 -1.36
CA SER A 95 17.93 -0.37 0.07
C SER A 95 18.21 -1.66 0.85
N TYR A 96 18.50 -2.77 0.16
CA TYR A 96 18.67 -4.06 0.85
C TYR A 96 19.84 -4.08 1.84
N GLN A 97 20.83 -3.20 1.64
CA GLN A 97 21.99 -3.13 2.53
C GLN A 97 21.72 -2.38 3.82
N SER A 98 20.74 -1.48 3.81
CA SER A 98 20.44 -0.61 4.95
C SER A 98 19.19 -1.00 5.71
N GLU A 99 18.29 -1.78 5.09
CA GLU A 99 17.00 -2.11 5.69
C GLU A 99 16.91 -3.60 6.01
N PRO A 100 16.18 -3.97 7.09
CA PRO A 100 16.04 -5.37 7.45
C PRO A 100 15.13 -6.13 6.50
N LEU A 101 15.44 -7.39 6.27
CA LEU A 101 14.66 -8.25 5.37
C LEU A 101 13.23 -8.45 5.88
N TRP A 102 13.04 -8.54 7.20
CA TRP A 102 11.70 -8.74 7.77
C TRP A 102 10.74 -7.61 7.42
N TYR A 103 11.28 -6.39 7.26
CA TYR A 103 10.45 -5.23 6.86
C TYR A 103 9.81 -5.46 5.50
N PHE A 104 10.59 -5.90 4.52
CA PHE A 104 10.06 -6.12 3.17
C PHE A 104 9.05 -7.25 3.15
N GLY A 105 9.31 -8.33 3.88
CA GLY A 105 8.34 -9.43 4.02
C GLY A 105 7.04 -8.95 4.66
N SER A 106 7.14 -8.15 5.71
CA SER A 106 5.96 -7.60 6.40
C SER A 106 5.16 -6.69 5.49
N VAL A 107 5.81 -5.82 4.72
CA VAL A 107 5.13 -4.89 3.82
C VAL A 107 4.38 -5.65 2.74
N ILE A 108 5.02 -6.66 2.14
CA ILE A 108 4.37 -7.48 1.12
C ILE A 108 3.16 -8.20 1.70
N PHE A 109 3.30 -8.77 2.89
CA PHE A 109 2.19 -9.43 3.58
C PHE A 109 1.03 -8.45 3.82
N LEU A 110 1.32 -7.22 4.26
CA LEU A 110 0.30 -6.21 4.49
C LEU A 110 -0.39 -5.76 3.21
N HIS A 111 0.35 -5.65 2.11
CA HIS A 111 -0.26 -5.35 0.82
C HIS A 111 -1.25 -6.43 0.41
N LEU A 112 -0.84 -7.69 0.50
CA LEU A 112 -1.71 -8.80 0.14
C LEU A 112 -2.94 -8.87 1.04
N THR A 113 -2.75 -8.66 2.35
CA THR A 113 -3.85 -8.64 3.31
C THR A 113 -4.83 -7.51 3.03
N GLY A 114 -4.32 -6.30 2.79
CA GLY A 114 -5.16 -5.14 2.50
C GLY A 114 -5.98 -5.32 1.23
N ILE A 115 -5.36 -5.85 0.18
CA ILE A 115 -6.06 -6.11 -1.09
C ILE A 115 -7.11 -7.20 -0.90
N PHE A 116 -6.79 -8.27 -0.18
CA PHE A 116 -7.72 -9.35 0.07
C PHE A 116 -8.94 -8.87 0.87
N LEU A 117 -8.71 -8.09 1.93
CA LEU A 117 -9.79 -7.54 2.75
C LEU A 117 -10.67 -6.61 1.93
N ALA A 118 -10.07 -5.75 1.12
CA ALA A 118 -10.84 -4.85 0.25
C ALA A 118 -11.68 -5.62 -0.75
N TYR A 119 -11.10 -6.65 -1.37
CA TYR A 119 -11.80 -7.48 -2.33
C TYR A 119 -12.99 -8.19 -1.68
N GLN A 120 -12.78 -8.78 -0.50
CA GLN A 120 -13.86 -9.47 0.22
C GLN A 120 -14.98 -8.51 0.62
N LEU A 121 -14.62 -7.35 1.14
CA LEU A 121 -15.62 -6.36 1.53
C LEU A 121 -16.42 -5.86 0.33
N PHE A 122 -15.75 -5.59 -0.77
CA PHE A 122 -16.41 -5.14 -2.00
C PHE A 122 -17.37 -6.21 -2.54
N LYS A 123 -16.92 -7.46 -2.56
CA LYS A 123 -17.74 -8.60 -3.00
C LYS A 123 -18.97 -8.77 -2.12
N ASN A 124 -18.82 -8.70 -0.80
CA ASN A 124 -19.93 -8.85 0.14
C ASN A 124 -20.95 -7.72 -0.02
N GLN A 125 -20.48 -6.49 -0.19
CA GLN A 125 -21.38 -5.35 -0.42
C GLN A 125 -22.20 -5.53 -1.69
N HIS A 126 -21.61 -6.05 -2.75
CA HIS A 126 -22.30 -6.29 -4.01
C HIS A 126 -23.30 -7.44 -3.91
N GLU A 127 -22.99 -8.48 -3.16
CA GLU A 127 -23.93 -9.58 -2.91
C GLU A 127 -25.14 -9.10 -2.13
N ILE A 128 -24.93 -8.28 -1.09
CA ILE A 128 -26.03 -7.71 -0.29
C ILE A 128 -26.91 -6.82 -1.16
N THR A 129 -26.32 -5.99 -2.02
CA THR A 129 -27.07 -5.09 -2.89
C THR A 129 -27.86 -5.84 -3.97
N ALA A 130 -27.34 -6.98 -4.41
CA ALA A 130 -28.00 -7.80 -5.44
C ALA A 130 -29.19 -8.59 -4.92
N THR A 131 -29.32 -8.76 -3.61
CA THR A 131 -30.47 -9.42 -2.98
C THR A 131 -31.50 -8.43 -2.51
#